data_39f1a07d4bea621010aef2244eb1064d
#
_entry.id   39f1a07d4bea621010aef2244eb1064d
#
_cell.length_a   1.000
_cell.length_b   1.000
_cell.length_c   1.000
_cell.angle_alpha   90.00
_cell.angle_beta   90.00
_cell.angle_gamma   90.00
#
_symmetry.space_group_name_H-M   'P 1'
#
loop_
_entity.id
_entity.type
_entity.pdbx_description
1 polymer ?
#
loop_
_entity_poly.entity_id
_entity_poly.type
_entity_poly.pdbx_seq_one_letter_code
_entity_poly.pdbx_strand_id
1 'polypeptide(L)'
;PGGMMMKKEQNKEVKPESMMGAKLRQATLVGAAGHHASGTIALTKGEAGTSLLTFSGLDVDRVPDGRVYLAKHGDHAKGIEVGTLTVFQGAVTFMIPEGTNIDVYDGVVIWCKKFGVEIGHGTFMGGSNKGM
;
A
#
# COMPACT_ATOMS: atom_id res chain seq x y z
N PRO A 1 10.35 2.83 33.47
CA PRO A 1 10.21 2.73 33.26
C PRO A 1 9.97 2.76 32.73
N GLY A 2 9.90 2.73 32.71
CA GLY A 2 9.58 2.79 32.43
C GLY A 2 9.44 2.90 31.84
N GLY A 3 9.58 2.78 31.96
CA GLY A 3 9.35 2.82 31.70
C GLY A 3 9.26 2.80 31.11
N MET A 4 9.35 2.76 31.30
CA MET A 4 9.21 2.60 30.96
C MET A 4 9.09 2.45 30.30
N MET A 5 9.08 2.41 30.31
CA MET A 5 8.91 2.21 29.86
C MET A 5 8.80 2.08 29.14
N MET A 6 8.78 1.98 29.09
CA MET A 6 8.60 1.79 28.57
C MET A 6 8.53 1.64 27.81
N LYS A 7 8.44 1.50 27.69
CA LYS A 7 8.35 1.29 27.11
C LYS A 7 8.17 1.01 26.26
N LYS A 8 8.08 0.94 26.23
CA LYS A 8 7.88 0.65 25.58
C LYS A 8 7.52 0.39 24.75
N GLU A 9 7.47 0.40 24.76
CA GLU A 9 7.07 0.28 24.22
C GLU A 9 6.74 0.16 23.33
N GLN A 10 6.72 0.16 23.28
CA GLN A 10 6.42 0.18 22.70
C GLN A 10 6.05 -0.05 21.81
N ASN A 11 6.06 -0.08 21.83
CA ASN A 11 5.72 -0.20 21.16
C ASN A 11 5.34 -0.43 20.33
N LYS A 12 5.30 -0.29 20.22
CA LYS A 12 5.03 -0.22 19.50
C LYS A 12 4.32 -0.24 18.72
N GLU A 13 4.21 -0.59 19.09
CA GLU A 13 3.57 -0.23 18.58
C GLU A 13 3.45 0.31 17.90
N VAL A 14 3.70 -0.51 17.82
CA VAL A 14 3.87 0.67 17.23
C VAL A 14 3.03 1.82 17.60
N LYS A 15 3.48 2.82 17.95
CA LYS A 15 2.71 3.89 18.43
C LYS A 15 2.09 4.67 17.35
N PRO A 16 0.83 5.00 17.48
CA PRO A 16 0.13 5.71 16.42
C PRO A 16 0.77 7.04 16.06
N GLU A 17 1.22 7.76 17.04
CA GLU A 17 1.76 9.07 16.74
C GLU A 17 3.03 8.99 15.91
N SER A 18 3.88 8.03 16.19
CA SER A 18 5.05 7.92 15.35
C SER A 18 4.69 7.39 13.98
N MET A 19 3.66 6.57 13.91
CA MET A 19 3.18 6.12 12.61
C MET A 19 2.58 7.25 11.81
N MET A 20 1.90 8.18 12.48
CA MET A 20 1.33 9.32 11.79
C MET A 20 2.37 10.11 11.07
N GLY A 21 3.50 10.35 11.71
CA GLY A 21 4.55 11.11 11.08
C GLY A 21 5.13 10.43 9.88
N ALA A 22 4.97 9.10 9.78
CA ALA A 22 5.54 8.34 8.69
C ALA A 22 4.55 8.13 7.54
N LYS A 23 3.26 8.34 7.77
CA LYS A 23 2.27 8.09 6.74
C LYS A 23 2.35 9.16 5.67
N LEU A 24 2.57 8.75 4.44
CA LEU A 24 2.77 9.66 3.33
C LEU A 24 1.49 9.88 2.55
N ARG A 25 0.75 8.82 2.22
CA ARG A 25 -0.45 8.94 1.41
C ARG A 25 -1.37 7.77 1.70
N GLN A 26 -2.59 7.91 1.26
CA GLN A 26 -3.63 6.91 1.54
C GLN A 26 -4.55 6.80 0.33
N ALA A 27 -5.10 5.60 0.12
CA ALA A 27 -6.02 5.35 -0.98
C ALA A 27 -7.06 4.35 -0.53
N THR A 28 -8.16 4.31 -1.26
CA THR A 28 -9.21 3.31 -1.08
C THR A 28 -9.18 2.38 -2.29
N LEU A 29 -9.17 1.09 -2.03
CA LEU A 29 -9.14 0.10 -3.10
C LEU A 29 -10.55 -0.12 -3.61
N VAL A 30 -10.71 -0.12 -4.93
CA VAL A 30 -11.99 -0.43 -5.58
C VAL A 30 -11.74 -1.49 -6.65
N GLY A 31 -12.77 -2.27 -6.93
CA GLY A 31 -12.67 -3.33 -7.92
C GLY A 31 -12.71 -2.83 -9.34
N ALA A 32 -12.24 -3.66 -10.26
CA ALA A 32 -12.20 -3.36 -11.68
C ALA A 32 -12.53 -4.61 -12.48
N ALA A 33 -13.02 -4.41 -13.71
CA ALA A 33 -13.27 -5.52 -14.65
C ALA A 33 -14.18 -6.59 -14.06
N GLY A 34 -15.15 -6.18 -13.25
CA GLY A 34 -16.11 -7.11 -12.68
C GLY A 34 -15.60 -7.85 -11.45
N HIS A 35 -14.39 -7.55 -10.98
CA HIS A 35 -13.85 -8.17 -9.79
C HIS A 35 -14.18 -7.33 -8.56
N HIS A 36 -14.28 -8.02 -7.42
CA HIS A 36 -14.46 -7.35 -6.14
C HIS A 36 -13.11 -7.07 -5.53
N ALA A 37 -12.93 -5.83 -5.09
CA ALA A 37 -11.76 -5.44 -4.33
C ALA A 37 -12.12 -4.28 -3.44
N SER A 38 -11.74 -4.36 -2.17
CA SER A 38 -11.99 -3.28 -1.23
C SER A 38 -10.90 -3.29 -0.17
N GLY A 39 -10.80 -2.20 0.55
CA GLY A 39 -9.83 -2.05 1.61
C GLY A 39 -9.20 -0.67 1.58
N THR A 40 -8.32 -0.44 2.52
CA THR A 40 -7.58 0.81 2.65
C THR A 40 -6.12 0.55 2.36
N ILE A 41 -5.51 1.48 1.64
CA ILE A 41 -4.10 1.39 1.26
C ILE A 41 -3.38 2.56 1.91
N ALA A 42 -2.27 2.30 2.58
CA ALA A 42 -1.46 3.35 3.18
C ALA A 42 -0.03 3.22 2.68
N LEU A 43 0.53 4.33 2.24
CA LEU A 43 1.94 4.43 1.86
C LEU A 43 2.64 5.12 3.02
N THR A 44 3.56 4.42 3.67
CA THR A 44 4.26 4.95 4.83
C THR A 44 5.75 4.86 4.61
N LYS A 45 6.48 5.63 5.39
CA LYS A 45 7.92 5.61 5.31
C LYS A 45 8.46 4.62 6.34
N GLY A 46 9.31 3.73 5.89
CA GLY A 46 10.00 2.81 6.76
C GLY A 46 11.37 3.34 7.13
N GLU A 47 12.17 2.48 7.72
CA GLU A 47 13.52 2.84 8.12
C GLU A 47 14.46 2.79 6.94
N ALA A 48 15.56 3.52 7.05
CA ALA A 48 16.68 3.45 6.09
C ALA A 48 16.25 3.80 4.67
N GLY A 49 15.30 4.73 4.53
CA GLY A 49 14.92 5.17 3.20
C GLY A 49 13.97 4.26 2.47
N THR A 50 13.50 3.19 3.12
CA THR A 50 12.49 2.32 2.51
C THR A 50 11.10 2.91 2.69
N SER A 51 10.16 2.41 1.91
CA SER A 51 8.75 2.76 2.05
C SER A 51 7.94 1.49 2.12
N LEU A 52 6.78 1.58 2.76
CA LEU A 52 5.92 0.43 2.96
C LEU A 52 4.56 0.71 2.38
N LEU A 53 3.99 -0.29 1.72
CA LEU A 53 2.64 -0.22 1.18
C LEU A 53 1.80 -1.22 1.95
N THR A 54 0.85 -0.74 2.74
CA THR A 54 0.07 -1.57 3.63
C THR A 54 -1.39 -1.56 3.22
N PHE A 55 -1.95 -2.77 3.07
CA PHE A 55 -3.37 -2.95 2.83
C PHE A 55 -4.02 -3.38 4.13
N SER A 56 -5.13 -2.73 4.48
CA SER A 56 -5.90 -3.05 5.68
C SER A 56 -7.35 -3.26 5.31
N GLY A 57 -8.02 -4.16 6.02
CA GLY A 57 -9.41 -4.48 5.71
C GLY A 57 -9.57 -5.00 4.30
N LEU A 58 -8.57 -5.68 3.81
CA LEU A 58 -8.52 -6.15 2.43
C LEU A 58 -9.55 -7.23 2.19
N ASP A 59 -10.24 -7.13 1.07
CA ASP A 59 -11.16 -8.18 0.62
C ASP A 59 -11.17 -8.15 -0.89
N VAL A 60 -10.46 -9.08 -1.50
CA VAL A 60 -10.21 -9.12 -2.93
C VAL A 60 -10.56 -10.50 -3.46
N ASP A 61 -11.18 -10.55 -4.63
CA ASP A 61 -11.42 -11.81 -5.32
C ASP A 61 -10.10 -12.56 -5.48
N ARG A 62 -10.13 -13.85 -5.22
CA ARG A 62 -8.93 -14.67 -5.39
C ARG A 62 -8.62 -14.83 -6.86
N VAL A 63 -7.36 -14.62 -7.19
CA VAL A 63 -6.89 -14.79 -8.56
C VAL A 63 -5.57 -15.54 -8.51
N PRO A 64 -5.25 -16.28 -9.57
CA PRO A 64 -4.09 -17.18 -9.52
C PRO A 64 -2.73 -16.48 -9.58
N ASP A 65 -2.67 -15.25 -10.05
CA ASP A 65 -1.38 -14.58 -10.21
C ASP A 65 -1.55 -13.09 -10.02
N GLY A 66 -1.99 -12.71 -8.82
CA GLY A 66 -2.18 -11.31 -8.49
C GLY A 66 -0.86 -10.63 -8.17
N ARG A 67 -0.64 -9.47 -8.77
CA ARG A 67 0.56 -8.67 -8.55
C ARG A 67 0.15 -7.27 -8.14
N VAL A 68 0.93 -6.67 -7.28
CA VAL A 68 0.67 -5.33 -6.78
C VAL A 68 1.69 -4.39 -7.36
N TYR A 69 1.21 -3.28 -7.93
CA TYR A 69 2.04 -2.28 -8.58
C TYR A 69 1.80 -0.92 -7.95
N LEU A 70 2.86 -0.12 -7.84
CA LEU A 70 2.70 1.33 -7.79
C LEU A 70 2.52 1.78 -9.24
N ALA A 71 1.54 2.62 -9.49
CA ALA A 71 1.13 2.91 -10.86
C ALA A 71 0.95 4.40 -11.09
N LYS A 72 0.95 4.77 -12.36
CA LYS A 72 0.65 6.12 -12.80
C LYS A 72 -0.65 6.09 -13.58
N HIS A 73 -1.60 6.94 -13.16
CA HIS A 73 -2.87 7.13 -13.87
C HIS A 73 -3.61 5.81 -14.09
N GLY A 74 -3.51 4.92 -13.09
CA GLY A 74 -4.20 3.64 -13.14
C GLY A 74 -3.58 2.63 -14.10
N ASP A 75 -2.40 2.90 -14.62
CA ASP A 75 -1.75 2.05 -15.60
C ASP A 75 -0.56 1.35 -14.95
N HIS A 76 -0.70 0.04 -14.71
CA HIS A 76 0.37 -0.73 -14.08
C HIS A 76 1.62 -0.78 -14.95
N ALA A 77 1.46 -0.67 -16.27
CA ALA A 77 2.61 -0.73 -17.18
C ALA A 77 3.50 0.50 -17.04
N LYS A 78 2.97 1.57 -16.46
CA LYS A 78 3.75 2.79 -16.21
C LYS A 78 4.19 2.85 -14.75
N GLY A 79 4.27 1.71 -14.10
CA GLY A 79 4.62 1.66 -12.70
C GLY A 79 5.65 0.59 -12.43
N ILE A 80 5.75 0.21 -11.17
CA ILE A 80 6.66 -0.84 -10.75
C ILE A 80 5.89 -1.89 -9.95
N GLU A 81 6.27 -3.14 -10.13
CA GLU A 81 5.71 -4.23 -9.35
C GLU A 81 6.38 -4.24 -7.98
N VAL A 82 5.58 -4.25 -6.92
CA VAL A 82 6.13 -4.28 -5.57
C VAL A 82 6.00 -5.64 -4.90
N GLY A 83 5.15 -6.51 -5.42
CA GLY A 83 5.08 -7.86 -4.87
C GLY A 83 3.94 -8.66 -5.44
N THR A 84 3.86 -9.91 -5.01
CA THR A 84 2.81 -10.84 -5.38
C THR A 84 1.75 -10.83 -4.30
N LEU A 85 0.48 -10.75 -4.70
CA LEU A 85 -0.63 -10.77 -3.75
C LEU A 85 -0.96 -12.20 -3.40
N THR A 86 -0.69 -12.57 -2.16
CA THR A 86 -1.01 -13.91 -1.66
C THR A 86 -2.01 -13.88 -0.51
N VAL A 87 -2.31 -12.70 0.00
CA VAL A 87 -3.30 -12.49 1.04
C VAL A 87 -4.46 -11.75 0.41
N PHE A 88 -5.65 -12.33 0.43
CA PHE A 88 -6.81 -11.76 -0.24
C PHE A 88 -7.82 -11.19 0.74
N GLN A 89 -7.64 -11.45 2.02
CA GLN A 89 -8.48 -10.88 3.08
C GLN A 89 -7.61 -10.55 4.27
N GLY A 90 -7.87 -9.39 4.90
CA GLY A 90 -7.16 -9.00 6.10
C GLY A 90 -6.16 -7.89 5.84
N ALA A 91 -4.92 -8.09 6.25
CA ALA A 91 -3.89 -7.08 6.12
C ALA A 91 -2.62 -7.68 5.54
N VAL A 92 -1.93 -6.89 4.74
CA VAL A 92 -0.66 -7.29 4.17
C VAL A 92 0.18 -6.05 3.89
N THR A 93 1.48 -6.16 4.07
CA THR A 93 2.41 -5.05 3.83
C THR A 93 3.45 -5.49 2.82
N PHE A 94 3.71 -4.62 1.87
CA PHE A 94 4.77 -4.81 0.87
C PHE A 94 5.86 -3.77 1.11
N MET A 95 7.11 -4.22 1.04
CA MET A 95 8.23 -3.30 1.12
C MET A 95 8.53 -2.77 -0.28
N ILE A 96 8.53 -1.46 -0.43
CA ILE A 96 8.87 -0.85 -1.71
C ILE A 96 10.38 -0.79 -1.81
N PRO A 97 10.94 -1.17 -2.95
CA PRO A 97 12.40 -1.20 -3.10
C PRO A 97 13.04 0.13 -2.75
N GLU A 98 14.15 0.06 -2.05
CA GLU A 98 14.92 1.23 -1.69
C GLU A 98 15.35 1.98 -2.94
N GLY A 99 15.29 3.30 -2.88
CA GLY A 99 15.66 4.11 -4.04
C GLY A 99 14.51 4.41 -4.99
N THR A 100 13.34 3.83 -4.74
CA THR A 100 12.18 4.11 -5.56
C THR A 100 11.69 5.54 -5.29
N ASN A 101 11.46 6.29 -6.37
CA ASN A 101 10.87 7.61 -6.23
C ASN A 101 9.36 7.47 -6.17
N ILE A 102 8.83 7.35 -4.95
CA ILE A 102 7.41 7.08 -4.77
C ILE A 102 6.54 8.28 -5.17
N ASP A 103 7.11 9.45 -5.28
CA ASP A 103 6.34 10.65 -5.59
C ASP A 103 5.81 10.66 -7.03
N VAL A 104 6.41 9.87 -7.91
CA VAL A 104 5.97 9.86 -9.30
C VAL A 104 4.77 8.95 -9.54
N TYR A 105 4.36 8.18 -8.54
CA TYR A 105 3.23 7.26 -8.67
C TYR A 105 2.04 7.84 -7.92
N ASP A 106 0.87 7.80 -8.54
CA ASP A 106 -0.33 8.36 -7.94
C ASP A 106 -1.33 7.32 -7.48
N GLY A 107 -0.99 6.05 -7.59
CA GLY A 107 -1.91 5.02 -7.15
C GLY A 107 -1.30 3.65 -7.13
N VAL A 108 -2.18 2.68 -6.91
CA VAL A 108 -1.85 1.27 -6.79
C VAL A 108 -2.77 0.50 -7.70
N VAL A 109 -2.24 -0.53 -8.36
CA VAL A 109 -3.04 -1.43 -9.20
C VAL A 109 -2.77 -2.85 -8.75
N ILE A 110 -3.84 -3.65 -8.63
CA ILE A 110 -3.74 -5.09 -8.48
C ILE A 110 -4.06 -5.69 -9.83
N TRP A 111 -3.12 -6.45 -10.38
CA TRP A 111 -3.17 -6.95 -11.74
C TRP A 111 -3.02 -8.46 -11.72
N CYS A 112 -3.89 -9.17 -12.42
CA CYS A 112 -3.72 -10.61 -12.60
C CYS A 112 -2.86 -10.83 -13.81
N LYS A 113 -1.61 -11.22 -13.58
CA LYS A 113 -0.63 -11.34 -14.65
C LYS A 113 -0.97 -12.51 -15.58
N LYS A 114 -1.52 -13.57 -15.01
CA LYS A 114 -1.86 -14.76 -15.80
C LYS A 114 -2.94 -14.46 -16.83
N PHE A 115 -3.95 -13.69 -16.45
CA PHE A 115 -5.07 -13.41 -17.34
C PHE A 115 -4.99 -12.03 -18.00
N GLY A 116 -4.03 -11.21 -17.57
CA GLY A 116 -3.86 -9.88 -18.16
C GLY A 116 -5.03 -8.98 -17.89
N VAL A 117 -5.57 -9.00 -16.67
CA VAL A 117 -6.69 -8.15 -16.31
C VAL A 117 -6.44 -7.44 -15.00
N GLU A 118 -7.00 -6.25 -14.87
CA GLU A 118 -6.94 -5.48 -13.63
C GLU A 118 -8.00 -6.01 -12.67
N ILE A 119 -7.59 -6.24 -11.43
CA ILE A 119 -8.50 -6.72 -10.38
C ILE A 119 -9.03 -5.56 -9.57
N GLY A 120 -8.20 -4.55 -9.32
CA GLY A 120 -8.60 -3.38 -8.57
C GLY A 120 -7.54 -2.32 -8.60
N HIS A 121 -7.89 -1.15 -8.08
CA HIS A 121 -6.96 -0.04 -8.02
C HIS A 121 -7.35 0.93 -6.93
N GLY A 122 -6.42 1.79 -6.56
CA GLY A 122 -6.69 2.90 -5.66
C GLY A 122 -5.83 4.08 -6.04
N THR A 123 -6.39 5.28 -5.92
CA THR A 123 -5.67 6.50 -6.21
C THR A 123 -5.37 7.19 -4.89
N PHE A 124 -4.12 7.57 -4.70
CA PHE A 124 -3.73 8.23 -3.45
C PHE A 124 -4.38 9.59 -3.36
N MET A 125 -4.88 9.90 -2.18
CA MET A 125 -5.52 11.17 -1.90
C MET A 125 -4.75 11.91 -0.85
N GLY A 126 -4.95 13.20 -0.83
CA GLY A 126 -4.31 14.03 0.16
C GLY A 126 -2.81 13.93 0.01
N GLY A 127 -2.24 13.74 1.08
CA GLY A 127 -0.81 13.59 1.05
C GLY A 127 -0.14 14.84 0.57
N SER A 128 0.54 14.93 0.08
CA SER A 128 1.21 16.03 -0.35
C SER A 128 0.49 17.22 -0.81
N ASN A 129 0.02 16.89 -1.01
CA ASN A 129 -0.23 17.63 -1.42
C ASN A 129 -0.42 18.51 -1.31
N LYS A 130 -0.55 18.62 -1.52
CA LYS A 130 -0.67 19.32 -1.56
C LYS A 130 -0.98 19.98 -1.29
N GLY A 131 -1.09 20.02 -1.29
CA GLY A 131 -1.25 20.60 -1.01
C GLY A 131 -1.91 21.12 -0.93
N MET A 132 -2.07 21.18 -0.92
CA MET A 132 -2.43 21.80 -0.75
C MET A 132 -2.34 22.36 -0.47
#